data_c5716ae56b3061dace1c6f131429ac46
#
_entry.id   c5716ae56b3061dace1c6f131429ac46
#
_cell.length_a   1.000
_cell.length_b   1.000
_cell.length_c   1.000
_cell.angle_alpha   90.00
_cell.angle_beta   90.00
_cell.angle_gamma   90.00
#
_symmetry.space_group_name_H-M   'P 1'
#
loop_
_entity.id
_entity.type
_entity.pdbx_description
1 polymer ?
#
loop_
_entity_poly.entity_id
_entity_poly.type
_entity_poly.pdbx_seq_one_letter_code
_entity_poly.pdbx_strand_id
1 'polypeptide(L)'
;MHGVSTVYWLCITNRENWKIIKKHNIWGVSERHKRMIAQVRKGDRLVIYVKQEIRGKEKYPSAIIGVFEAVGEVYKDETEIFKGGVYPWRVKIRPIKLGEVNFKNLVPKLSFIRNKERWSGHLMGRAMIKISGEDYRIIESML
;
A
#
# COMPACT_ATOMS: atom_id res chain seq x y z
N MET A 1 17.64 -17.43 18.60
CA MET A 1 17.86 -16.10 18.06
C MET A 1 16.54 -15.47 17.64
N HIS A 2 16.39 -14.21 17.90
CA HIS A 2 15.16 -13.51 17.60
C HIS A 2 15.35 -12.64 16.38
N GLY A 3 14.71 -13.03 15.29
CA GLY A 3 14.62 -12.17 14.13
C GLY A 3 13.75 -10.96 14.44
N VAL A 4 13.90 -9.92 13.65
CA VAL A 4 13.01 -8.78 13.69
C VAL A 4 11.64 -9.24 13.18
N SER A 5 10.58 -8.96 13.91
CA SER A 5 9.23 -9.28 13.48
C SER A 5 8.89 -8.55 12.18
N THR A 6 8.26 -9.24 11.26
CA THR A 6 7.76 -8.66 10.03
C THR A 6 6.69 -7.63 10.36
N VAL A 7 6.81 -6.44 9.79
CA VAL A 7 5.79 -5.40 9.88
C VAL A 7 4.99 -5.42 8.58
N TYR A 8 3.71 -5.16 8.72
CA TYR A 8 2.77 -5.17 7.59
C TYR A 8 2.25 -3.75 7.37
N TRP A 9 2.28 -3.34 6.13
CA TRP A 9 1.94 -1.98 5.72
C TRP A 9 0.82 -1.99 4.70
N LEU A 10 -0.17 -1.11 4.88
CA LEU A 10 -1.14 -0.80 3.84
C LEU A 10 -0.66 0.45 3.13
N CYS A 11 -0.38 0.34 1.84
CA CYS A 11 0.21 1.40 1.01
C CYS A 11 -0.86 1.90 0.04
N ILE A 12 -1.16 3.19 0.12
CA ILE A 12 -2.32 3.79 -0.56
C ILE A 12 -1.85 4.55 -1.78
N THR A 13 -2.40 4.21 -2.93
CA THR A 13 -2.05 4.83 -4.20
C THR A 13 -3.27 4.94 -5.12
N ASN A 14 -3.07 5.41 -6.34
CA ASN A 14 -4.07 5.41 -7.40
C ASN A 14 -3.69 4.40 -8.47
N ARG A 15 -4.59 4.14 -9.42
CA ARG A 15 -4.35 3.13 -10.45
C ARG A 15 -3.24 3.52 -11.42
N GLU A 16 -3.04 4.81 -11.65
CA GLU A 16 -1.98 5.31 -12.52
C GLU A 16 -0.61 5.01 -11.93
N ASN A 17 -0.41 5.33 -10.65
CA ASN A 17 0.83 5.02 -9.96
C ASN A 17 1.00 3.52 -9.69
N TRP A 18 -0.09 2.79 -9.54
CA TRP A 18 -0.01 1.33 -9.46
C TRP A 18 0.70 0.73 -10.68
N LYS A 19 0.42 1.22 -11.87
CA LYS A 19 1.09 0.74 -13.08
C LYS A 19 2.60 0.96 -13.00
N ILE A 20 3.01 2.09 -12.43
CA ILE A 20 4.43 2.44 -12.26
C ILE A 20 5.07 1.56 -11.19
N ILE A 21 4.40 1.37 -10.07
CA ILE A 21 4.85 0.49 -8.98
C ILE A 21 5.10 -0.93 -9.51
N LYS A 22 4.15 -1.45 -10.25
CA LYS A 22 4.23 -2.78 -10.83
C LYS A 22 5.36 -2.91 -11.86
N LYS A 23 5.55 -1.88 -12.67
CA LYS A 23 6.58 -1.86 -13.71
C LYS A 23 7.99 -1.79 -13.11
N HIS A 24 8.18 -0.95 -12.11
CA HIS A 24 9.50 -0.66 -11.55
C HIS A 24 9.82 -1.43 -10.27
N ASN A 25 8.84 -2.07 -9.65
CA ASN A 25 8.98 -2.74 -8.36
C ASN A 25 9.51 -1.78 -7.29
N ILE A 26 8.91 -0.61 -7.19
CA ILE A 26 9.28 0.44 -6.26
C ILE A 26 8.02 0.99 -5.59
N TRP A 27 8.04 1.12 -4.27
CA TRP A 27 7.08 1.92 -3.52
C TRP A 27 7.73 3.25 -3.16
N GLY A 28 7.00 4.33 -3.28
CA GLY A 28 7.52 5.66 -2.97
C GLY A 28 6.50 6.57 -2.32
N VAL A 29 6.98 7.49 -1.48
CA VAL A 29 6.15 8.48 -0.81
C VAL A 29 6.79 9.86 -0.90
N SER A 30 5.96 10.90 -0.70
CA SER A 30 6.43 12.28 -0.68
C SER A 30 7.23 12.57 0.58
N GLU A 31 7.93 13.71 0.58
CA GLU A 31 8.72 14.18 1.74
C GLU A 31 7.87 14.23 3.01
N ARG A 32 6.61 14.59 2.90
CA ARG A 32 5.66 14.63 4.00
C ARG A 32 5.54 13.31 4.76
N HIS A 33 5.75 12.19 4.09
CA HIS A 33 5.60 10.85 4.67
C HIS A 33 6.94 10.15 4.92
N LYS A 34 8.03 10.90 4.88
CA LYS A 34 9.38 10.36 5.08
C LYS A 34 9.52 9.55 6.37
N ARG A 35 8.98 10.06 7.47
CA ARG A 35 9.10 9.38 8.77
C ARG A 35 8.40 8.03 8.80
N MET A 36 7.31 7.92 8.07
CA MET A 36 6.57 6.67 8.02
C MET A 36 7.33 5.62 7.22
N ILE A 37 7.75 5.93 6.01
CA ILE A 37 8.48 4.98 5.16
C ILE A 37 9.84 4.61 5.77
N ALA A 38 10.47 5.51 6.53
CA ALA A 38 11.75 5.24 7.18
C ALA A 38 11.68 4.04 8.14
N GLN A 39 10.50 3.64 8.56
CA GLN A 39 10.31 2.49 9.44
C GLN A 39 10.24 1.16 8.70
N VAL A 40 10.13 1.19 7.38
CA VAL A 40 10.08 -0.03 6.56
C VAL A 40 11.44 -0.70 6.57
N ARG A 41 11.45 -2.01 6.77
CA ARG A 41 12.65 -2.83 6.78
C ARG A 41 12.55 -3.93 5.76
N LYS A 42 13.70 -4.39 5.30
CA LYS A 42 13.78 -5.57 4.44
C LYS A 42 13.00 -6.72 5.06
N GLY A 43 12.15 -7.36 4.27
CA GLY A 43 11.29 -8.44 4.71
C GLY A 43 9.89 -8.01 5.12
N ASP A 44 9.66 -6.71 5.31
CA ASP A 44 8.31 -6.21 5.58
C ASP A 44 7.39 -6.46 4.38
N ARG A 45 6.10 -6.61 4.67
CA ARG A 45 5.08 -6.79 3.64
C ARG A 45 4.34 -5.50 3.39
N LEU A 46 4.17 -5.17 2.11
CA LEU A 46 3.46 -3.99 1.66
C LEU A 46 2.24 -4.43 0.86
N VAL A 47 1.07 -4.10 1.38
CA VAL A 47 -0.22 -4.37 0.73
C VAL A 47 -0.60 -3.13 -0.06
N ILE A 48 -0.82 -3.27 -1.35
CA ILE A 48 -1.13 -2.12 -2.21
C ILE A 48 -2.65 -1.95 -2.34
N TYR A 49 -3.10 -0.79 -1.91
CA TYR A 49 -4.48 -0.35 -1.98
C TYR A 49 -4.60 0.75 -3.04
N VAL A 50 -5.53 0.60 -3.97
CA VAL A 50 -5.84 1.65 -4.94
C VAL A 50 -7.16 2.31 -4.58
N LYS A 51 -7.18 3.65 -4.65
CA LYS A 51 -8.36 4.45 -4.36
C LYS A 51 -9.43 4.25 -5.41
N GLN A 52 -10.68 4.51 -5.03
CA GLN A 52 -11.77 4.60 -5.98
C GLN A 52 -11.51 5.73 -6.98
N GLU A 53 -11.78 5.47 -8.24
CA GLU A 53 -11.67 6.45 -9.32
C GLU A 53 -12.95 6.49 -10.13
N ILE A 54 -13.28 7.67 -10.65
CA ILE A 54 -14.40 7.85 -11.57
C ILE A 54 -13.81 8.47 -12.84
N ARG A 55 -13.98 7.77 -13.97
CA ARG A 55 -13.52 8.23 -15.28
C ARG A 55 -14.72 8.27 -16.22
N GLY A 56 -15.24 9.48 -16.45
CA GLY A 56 -16.47 9.65 -17.21
C GLY A 56 -17.64 8.94 -16.52
N LYS A 57 -18.24 7.97 -17.18
CA LYS A 57 -19.34 7.15 -16.65
C LYS A 57 -18.86 5.91 -15.92
N GLU A 58 -17.57 5.60 -16.01
CA GLU A 58 -17.02 4.39 -15.40
C GLU A 58 -16.55 4.66 -13.98
N LYS A 59 -16.88 3.74 -13.08
CA LYS A 59 -16.46 3.79 -11.69
C LYS A 59 -15.57 2.59 -11.40
N TYR A 60 -14.34 2.88 -10.97
CA TYR A 60 -13.38 1.86 -10.55
C TYR A 60 -13.35 1.83 -9.03
N PRO A 61 -13.78 0.73 -8.41
CA PRO A 61 -13.85 0.68 -6.94
C PRO A 61 -12.45 0.65 -6.34
N SER A 62 -12.36 1.08 -5.08
CA SER A 62 -11.15 0.88 -4.30
C SER A 62 -10.91 -0.61 -4.11
N ALA A 63 -9.66 -1.03 -4.12
CA ALA A 63 -9.30 -2.43 -4.11
C ALA A 63 -7.92 -2.68 -3.54
N ILE A 64 -7.71 -3.88 -3.01
CA ILE A 64 -6.37 -4.41 -2.78
C ILE A 64 -5.97 -5.13 -4.05
N ILE A 65 -4.79 -4.83 -4.55
CA ILE A 65 -4.34 -5.33 -5.85
C ILE A 65 -3.03 -6.11 -5.79
N GLY A 66 -2.39 -6.14 -4.66
CA GLY A 66 -1.16 -6.92 -4.52
C GLY A 66 -0.57 -6.87 -3.14
N VAL A 67 0.26 -7.86 -2.88
CA VAL A 67 1.12 -7.95 -1.71
C VAL A 67 2.55 -8.05 -2.20
N PHE A 68 3.41 -7.21 -1.65
CA PHE A 68 4.83 -7.16 -1.98
C PHE A 68 5.67 -7.33 -0.73
N GLU A 69 6.94 -7.63 -0.93
CA GLU A 69 7.92 -7.69 0.15
C GLU A 69 9.00 -6.64 -0.11
N ALA A 70 9.38 -5.90 0.93
CA ALA A 70 10.51 -4.99 0.84
C ALA A 70 11.81 -5.79 0.72
N VAL A 71 12.62 -5.50 -0.31
CA VAL A 71 13.84 -6.25 -0.59
C VAL A 71 15.11 -5.44 -0.38
N GLY A 72 14.97 -4.21 0.09
CA GLY A 72 16.13 -3.35 0.36
C GLY A 72 15.79 -2.32 1.40
N GLU A 73 16.73 -1.40 1.61
CA GLU A 73 16.57 -0.30 2.53
C GLU A 73 15.88 0.87 1.85
N VAL A 74 15.26 1.74 2.65
CA VAL A 74 14.66 2.98 2.15
C VAL A 74 15.78 3.90 1.65
N TYR A 75 15.56 4.51 0.50
CA TYR A 75 16.54 5.39 -0.15
C TYR A 75 15.83 6.62 -0.72
N LYS A 76 16.61 7.62 -1.07
CA LYS A 76 16.10 8.84 -1.72
C LYS A 76 16.48 8.82 -3.20
N ASP A 77 15.49 9.06 -4.06
CA ASP A 77 15.67 9.14 -5.51
C ASP A 77 14.66 10.14 -6.07
N GLU A 78 15.17 11.21 -6.67
CA GLU A 78 14.31 12.28 -7.20
C GLU A 78 13.99 12.11 -8.68
N THR A 79 14.34 10.98 -9.28
CA THR A 79 13.94 10.66 -10.66
C THR A 79 12.42 10.62 -10.78
N GLU A 80 11.89 11.37 -11.74
CA GLU A 80 10.45 11.48 -11.94
C GLU A 80 9.90 10.25 -12.66
N ILE A 81 9.35 9.31 -11.90
CA ILE A 81 8.69 8.13 -12.45
C ILE A 81 7.21 8.07 -12.07
N PHE A 82 6.82 8.70 -10.96
CA PHE A 82 5.43 8.70 -10.50
C PHE A 82 4.65 9.87 -11.07
N LYS A 83 3.32 9.76 -11.02
CA LYS A 83 2.39 10.83 -11.41
C LYS A 83 1.88 11.55 -10.16
N GLY A 84 1.74 12.88 -10.28
CA GLY A 84 1.22 13.71 -9.19
C GLY A 84 2.26 14.15 -8.17
N GLY A 85 3.51 13.76 -8.33
CA GLY A 85 4.60 14.16 -7.46
C GLY A 85 5.86 13.34 -7.71
N VAL A 86 6.96 13.76 -7.12
CA VAL A 86 8.24 13.05 -7.26
C VAL A 86 8.25 11.78 -6.43
N TYR A 87 7.70 11.83 -5.21
CA TYR A 87 7.73 10.73 -4.26
C TYR A 87 9.16 10.19 -4.10
N PRO A 88 10.08 11.01 -3.54
CA PRO A 88 11.52 10.70 -3.56
C PRO A 88 11.96 9.65 -2.54
N TRP A 89 11.16 9.38 -1.52
CA TRP A 89 11.49 8.39 -0.51
C TRP A 89 10.93 7.05 -0.94
N ARG A 90 11.84 6.12 -1.25
CA ARG A 90 11.50 4.88 -1.96
C ARG A 90 12.07 3.66 -1.27
N VAL A 91 11.45 2.53 -1.56
CA VAL A 91 11.94 1.21 -1.18
C VAL A 91 11.69 0.26 -2.33
N LYS A 92 12.67 -0.59 -2.62
CA LYS A 92 12.52 -1.64 -3.63
C LYS A 92 11.69 -2.77 -3.05
N ILE A 93 10.78 -3.29 -3.86
CA ILE A 93 9.83 -4.33 -3.45
C ILE A 93 9.79 -5.42 -4.51
N ARG A 94 9.31 -6.61 -4.12
CA ARG A 94 9.06 -7.69 -5.07
C ARG A 94 7.66 -8.24 -4.86
N PRO A 95 6.97 -8.65 -5.93
CA PRO A 95 5.61 -9.18 -5.79
C PRO A 95 5.61 -10.53 -5.08
N ILE A 96 4.66 -10.70 -4.18
CA ILE A 96 4.39 -11.97 -3.50
C ILE A 96 3.11 -12.58 -4.05
N LYS A 97 2.05 -11.75 -4.16
CA LYS A 97 0.76 -12.20 -4.66
C LYS A 97 0.05 -11.02 -5.31
N LEU A 98 -0.40 -11.21 -6.53
CA LEU A 98 -1.16 -10.20 -7.26
C LEU A 98 -2.60 -10.70 -7.47
N GLY A 99 -3.54 -9.77 -7.47
CA GLY A 99 -4.95 -10.07 -7.67
C GLY A 99 -5.75 -8.79 -7.59
N GLU A 100 -7.04 -8.92 -7.39
CA GLU A 100 -7.90 -7.76 -7.13
C GLU A 100 -9.06 -8.16 -6.24
N VAL A 101 -9.15 -7.50 -5.08
CA VAL A 101 -10.26 -7.67 -4.14
C VAL A 101 -10.86 -6.31 -3.88
N ASN A 102 -12.15 -6.16 -4.14
CA ASN A 102 -12.87 -4.94 -3.82
C ASN A 102 -12.73 -4.69 -2.31
N PHE A 103 -12.19 -3.52 -1.96
CA PHE A 103 -11.90 -3.21 -0.56
C PHE A 103 -13.15 -3.23 0.32
N LYS A 104 -14.28 -2.86 -0.22
CA LYS A 104 -15.56 -2.89 0.47
C LYS A 104 -15.87 -4.27 1.06
N ASN A 105 -15.44 -5.34 0.40
CA ASN A 105 -15.64 -6.70 0.88
C ASN A 105 -14.72 -7.06 2.06
N LEU A 106 -13.63 -6.32 2.24
CA LEU A 106 -12.71 -6.51 3.34
C LEU A 106 -13.10 -5.72 4.59
N VAL A 107 -13.75 -4.59 4.40
CA VAL A 107 -14.05 -3.64 5.49
C VAL A 107 -14.65 -4.29 6.73
N PRO A 108 -15.67 -5.18 6.63
CA PRO A 108 -16.25 -5.79 7.84
C PRO A 108 -15.29 -6.66 8.62
N LYS A 109 -14.22 -7.12 7.98
CA LYS A 109 -13.27 -8.10 8.56
C LYS A 109 -12.02 -7.47 9.14
N LEU A 110 -11.74 -6.21 8.81
CA LEU A 110 -10.49 -5.54 9.18
C LEU A 110 -10.63 -4.80 10.51
N SER A 111 -9.77 -5.12 11.45
CA SER A 111 -9.83 -4.55 12.82
C SER A 111 -9.47 -3.07 12.86
N PHE A 112 -8.60 -2.59 11.96
CA PHE A 112 -8.20 -1.19 11.96
C PHE A 112 -9.28 -0.24 11.42
N ILE A 113 -10.29 -0.77 10.77
CA ILE A 113 -11.44 0.00 10.29
C ILE A 113 -12.52 -0.02 11.36
N ARG A 114 -12.55 0.99 12.22
CA ARG A 114 -13.49 1.05 13.33
C ARG A 114 -14.89 1.47 12.90
N ASN A 115 -14.99 2.48 12.03
CA ASN A 115 -16.26 2.92 11.49
C ASN A 115 -16.49 2.26 10.13
N LYS A 116 -17.29 1.18 10.13
CA LYS A 116 -17.50 0.37 8.93
C LYS A 116 -18.30 1.09 7.85
N GLU A 117 -19.12 2.07 8.23
CA GLU A 117 -19.92 2.85 7.29
C GLU A 117 -19.11 3.94 6.62
N ARG A 118 -18.17 4.55 7.36
CA ARG A 118 -17.30 5.63 6.88
C ARG A 118 -15.85 5.22 6.85
N TRP A 119 -15.60 4.03 6.35
CA TRP A 119 -14.28 3.42 6.37
C TRP A 119 -13.24 4.24 5.59
N SER A 120 -13.64 4.95 4.54
CA SER A 120 -12.70 5.74 3.73
C SER A 120 -12.00 6.84 4.54
N GLY A 121 -12.65 7.36 5.59
CA GLY A 121 -12.05 8.35 6.47
C GLY A 121 -10.80 7.87 7.19
N HIS A 122 -10.68 6.58 7.43
CA HIS A 122 -9.49 5.99 8.06
C HIS A 122 -8.26 6.03 7.15
N LEU A 123 -8.47 6.18 5.85
CA LEU A 123 -7.41 6.15 4.84
C LEU A 123 -7.11 7.53 4.24
N MET A 124 -7.99 8.49 4.47
CA MET A 124 -7.87 9.83 3.89
C MET A 124 -6.60 10.54 4.36
N GLY A 125 -5.84 11.09 3.40
CA GLY A 125 -4.63 11.86 3.70
C GLY A 125 -3.42 11.00 4.10
N ARG A 126 -3.54 9.69 4.05
CA ARG A 126 -2.46 8.77 4.42
C ARG A 126 -1.81 8.17 3.18
N ALA A 127 -0.49 8.03 3.21
CA ALA A 127 0.26 7.33 2.15
C ALA A 127 0.42 5.86 2.51
N MET A 128 0.68 5.57 3.77
CA MET A 128 0.83 4.21 4.26
C MET A 128 0.56 4.15 5.76
N ILE A 129 0.07 3.02 6.22
CA ILE A 129 -0.21 2.77 7.64
C ILE A 129 0.22 1.36 8.02
N LYS A 130 0.58 1.18 9.28
CA LYS A 130 0.84 -0.16 9.80
C LYS A 130 -0.49 -0.89 10.03
N ILE A 131 -0.52 -2.16 9.70
CA ILE A 131 -1.65 -3.04 10.00
C ILE A 131 -1.17 -4.25 10.78
N SER A 132 -2.08 -4.91 11.49
CA SER A 132 -1.74 -6.10 12.24
C SER A 132 -1.47 -7.30 11.33
N GLY A 133 -0.73 -8.27 11.82
CA GLY A 133 -0.53 -9.53 11.10
C GLY A 133 -1.84 -10.27 10.84
N GLU A 134 -2.79 -10.14 11.77
CA GLU A 134 -4.12 -10.74 11.60
C GLU A 134 -4.86 -10.11 10.41
N ASP A 135 -4.91 -8.78 10.34
CA ASP A 135 -5.54 -8.09 9.21
C ASP A 135 -4.84 -8.41 7.90
N TYR A 136 -3.51 -8.47 7.93
CA TYR A 136 -2.72 -8.86 6.76
C TYR A 136 -3.11 -10.25 6.25
N ARG A 137 -3.22 -11.24 7.15
CA ARG A 137 -3.59 -12.61 6.77
C ARG A 137 -4.98 -12.68 6.16
N ILE A 138 -5.92 -11.89 6.66
CA ILE A 138 -7.26 -11.79 6.08
C ILE A 138 -7.16 -11.25 4.65
N ILE A 139 -6.42 -10.18 4.45
CA ILE A 139 -6.24 -9.57 3.12
C ILE A 139 -5.60 -10.57 2.17
N GLU A 140 -4.50 -11.17 2.57
CA GLU A 140 -3.77 -12.11 1.73
C GLU A 140 -4.64 -13.31 1.34
N SER A 141 -5.45 -13.81 2.27
CA SER A 141 -6.30 -14.97 1.99
C SER A 141 -7.39 -14.68 0.97
N MET A 142 -7.82 -13.43 0.86
CA MET A 142 -8.88 -13.01 -0.07
C MET A 142 -8.35 -12.54 -1.41
N LEU A 143 -7.07 -12.31 -1.51
CA LEU A 143 -6.43 -11.86 -2.74
C LEU A 143 -6.06 -13.06 -3.69
#